data_5d18851a1d9ab31821df808694753292
#
_entry.id   5d18851a1d9ab31821df808694753292
#
_cell.length_a   1.000
_cell.length_b   1.000
_cell.length_c   1.000
_cell.angle_alpha   90.00
_cell.angle_beta   90.00
_cell.angle_gamma   90.00
#
_symmetry.space_group_name_H-M   'P 1'
#
loop_
_entity.id
_entity.type
_entity.pdbx_description
1 polymer ?
#
loop_
_entity_poly.entity_id
_entity_poly.type
_entity_poly.pdbx_seq_one_letter_code
_entity_poly.pdbx_strand_id
1 'polypeptide(L)'
;IQSFCFTTSINRISEAKILLKSLREHHSQPIFIHCDWFSQLVIERLGYKDLIINPVINEKYLKNIVEKHTKNKYDILEQIHHCRSDYILAKLRCLKGAMMMFENTLFLDTDVIVLDDLQENFTTKVCLSPAHFPNSIRHFGFEYGFYNAGYVFCANRGFPSFWIDRFLKD
;
A
#
# COMPACT_ATOMS: atom_id res chain seq x y z
N ILE A 1 13.83 3.20 -10.91
CA ILE A 1 13.07 3.38 -9.65
C ILE A 1 13.98 4.04 -8.64
N GLN A 2 13.58 5.21 -8.08
CA GLN A 2 14.37 5.93 -7.05
C GLN A 2 14.02 5.48 -5.64
N SER A 3 12.80 5.00 -5.42
CA SER A 3 12.35 4.50 -4.13
C SER A 3 11.25 3.47 -4.27
N PHE A 4 11.06 2.69 -3.23
CA PHE A 4 9.90 1.82 -3.04
C PHE A 4 9.01 2.40 -1.94
N CYS A 5 7.73 2.07 -1.96
CA CYS A 5 6.87 2.36 -0.82
C CYS A 5 5.79 1.29 -0.63
N PHE A 6 5.36 1.12 0.59
CA PHE A 6 4.24 0.24 0.94
C PHE A 6 3.57 0.69 2.24
N THR A 7 2.37 0.19 2.47
CA THR A 7 1.64 0.40 3.73
C THR A 7 1.43 -0.91 4.45
N THR A 8 1.58 -0.92 5.78
CA THR A 8 1.36 -2.11 6.60
C THR A 8 0.73 -1.78 7.93
N SER A 9 0.17 -2.79 8.58
CA SER A 9 -0.32 -2.75 9.95
C SER A 9 0.20 -3.95 10.73
N ILE A 10 0.02 -3.96 12.05
CA ILE A 10 0.48 -5.06 12.89
C ILE A 10 -0.10 -6.42 12.43
N ASN A 11 -1.29 -6.43 11.88
CA ASN A 11 -1.94 -7.64 11.35
C ASN A 11 -1.28 -8.17 10.06
N ARG A 12 -0.52 -7.33 9.35
CA ARG A 12 0.19 -7.65 8.10
C ARG A 12 1.71 -7.60 8.24
N ILE A 13 2.19 -7.52 9.47
CA ILE A 13 3.63 -7.34 9.74
C ILE A 13 4.48 -8.50 9.25
N SER A 14 3.94 -9.72 9.26
CA SER A 14 4.66 -10.90 8.74
C SER A 14 4.89 -10.81 7.24
N GLU A 15 3.88 -10.37 6.48
CA GLU A 15 3.96 -10.12 5.03
C GLU A 15 4.96 -8.99 4.74
N ALA A 16 4.87 -7.88 5.49
CA ALA A 16 5.80 -6.77 5.36
C ALA A 16 7.27 -7.16 5.60
N LYS A 17 7.54 -8.07 6.55
CA LYS A 17 8.89 -8.60 6.79
C LYS A 17 9.41 -9.38 5.57
N ILE A 18 8.55 -10.19 4.95
CA ILE A 18 8.92 -10.97 3.75
C ILE A 18 9.20 -10.02 2.59
N LEU A 19 8.33 -9.04 2.35
CA LEU A 19 8.54 -8.02 1.33
C LEU A 19 9.84 -7.24 1.56
N LEU A 20 10.09 -6.75 2.79
CA LEU A 20 11.33 -6.03 3.12
C LEU A 20 12.57 -6.88 2.88
N LYS A 21 12.54 -8.15 3.29
CA LYS A 21 13.64 -9.07 3.08
C LYS A 21 13.91 -9.25 1.59
N SER A 22 12.90 -9.60 0.81
CA SER A 22 13.04 -9.82 -0.64
C SER A 22 13.46 -8.54 -1.38
N LEU A 23 12.94 -7.36 -1.00
CA LEU A 23 13.42 -6.09 -1.55
C LEU A 23 14.90 -5.86 -1.25
N ARG A 24 15.37 -6.12 -0.04
CA ARG A 24 16.77 -5.88 0.34
C ARG A 24 17.76 -6.89 -0.22
N GLU A 25 17.30 -8.05 -0.66
CA GLU A 25 18.12 -9.02 -1.41
C GLU A 25 18.46 -8.50 -2.82
N HIS A 26 17.62 -7.66 -3.42
CA HIS A 26 17.77 -7.22 -4.80
C HIS A 26 17.95 -5.71 -4.97
N HIS A 27 17.53 -4.90 -3.98
CA HIS A 27 17.44 -3.46 -4.11
C HIS A 27 18.01 -2.70 -2.90
N SER A 28 18.78 -1.64 -3.19
CA SER A 28 19.36 -0.74 -2.17
C SER A 28 18.63 0.60 -2.04
N GLN A 29 17.67 0.90 -2.92
CA GLN A 29 16.95 2.17 -2.92
C GLN A 29 16.18 2.39 -1.60
N PRO A 30 15.94 3.66 -1.20
CA PRO A 30 15.12 3.99 -0.04
C PRO A 30 13.74 3.36 -0.10
N ILE A 31 13.23 2.94 1.06
CA ILE A 31 11.87 2.41 1.20
C ILE A 31 11.06 3.31 2.12
N PHE A 32 9.99 3.90 1.60
CA PHE A 32 9.04 4.69 2.39
C PHE A 32 7.92 3.78 2.90
N ILE A 33 7.72 3.74 4.23
CA ILE A 33 6.77 2.84 4.88
C ILE A 33 5.74 3.66 5.66
N HIS A 34 4.48 3.46 5.33
CA HIS A 34 3.36 4.02 6.06
C HIS A 34 2.75 2.93 6.94
N CYS A 35 2.77 3.10 8.26
CA CYS A 35 2.37 2.02 9.16
C CYS A 35 1.79 2.53 10.49
N ASP A 36 1.23 1.61 11.29
CA ASP A 36 0.89 1.89 12.68
C ASP A 36 2.15 1.87 13.57
N TRP A 37 2.01 2.41 14.77
CA TRP A 37 3.11 2.53 15.73
C TRP A 37 3.72 1.18 16.13
N PHE A 38 2.92 0.13 16.30
CA PHE A 38 3.44 -1.21 16.64
C PHE A 38 4.26 -1.80 15.50
N SER A 39 3.79 -1.64 14.26
CA SER A 39 4.53 -2.05 13.06
C SER A 39 5.85 -1.32 12.96
N GLN A 40 5.90 -0.01 13.27
CA GLN A 40 7.15 0.76 13.31
C GLN A 40 8.17 0.09 14.23
N LEU A 41 7.79 -0.17 15.49
CA LEU A 41 8.71 -0.79 16.47
C LEU A 41 9.27 -2.12 15.99
N VAL A 42 8.46 -2.92 15.29
CA VAL A 42 8.90 -4.20 14.74
C VAL A 42 9.85 -3.99 13.57
N ILE A 43 9.54 -3.08 12.66
CA ILE A 43 10.34 -2.80 11.46
C ILE A 43 11.69 -2.21 11.82
N GLU A 44 11.76 -1.26 12.76
CA GLU A 44 13.00 -0.66 13.24
C GLU A 44 13.96 -1.71 13.81
N ARG A 45 13.43 -2.74 14.52
CA ARG A 45 14.23 -3.83 15.06
C ARG A 45 14.84 -4.76 14.00
N LEU A 46 14.37 -4.72 12.76
CA LEU A 46 14.97 -5.51 11.67
C LEU A 46 16.32 -4.96 11.24
N GLY A 47 16.65 -3.71 11.57
CA GLY A 47 17.95 -3.10 11.35
C GLY A 47 18.28 -2.81 9.87
N TYR A 48 17.31 -2.83 8.98
CA TYR A 48 17.54 -2.44 7.58
C TYR A 48 17.84 -0.95 7.46
N LYS A 49 18.78 -0.62 6.57
CA LYS A 49 19.15 0.78 6.26
C LYS A 49 18.15 1.39 5.27
N ASP A 50 18.17 2.73 5.21
CA ASP A 50 17.41 3.52 4.24
C ASP A 50 15.90 3.25 4.27
N LEU A 51 15.37 3.03 5.48
CA LEU A 51 13.94 2.99 5.73
C LEU A 51 13.46 4.37 6.22
N ILE A 52 12.41 4.88 5.60
CA ILE A 52 11.71 6.10 6.01
C ILE A 52 10.35 5.67 6.52
N ILE A 53 10.21 5.59 7.84
CA ILE A 53 9.01 5.08 8.49
C ILE A 53 8.14 6.24 8.93
N ASN A 54 6.91 6.26 8.46
CA ASN A 54 5.89 7.26 8.80
C ASN A 54 4.74 6.61 9.56
N PRO A 55 4.70 6.70 10.90
CA PRO A 55 3.63 6.16 11.72
C PRO A 55 2.41 7.09 11.68
N VAL A 56 1.44 6.81 10.82
CA VAL A 56 0.26 7.68 10.63
C VAL A 56 -1.05 6.98 10.94
N ILE A 57 -1.05 5.69 11.21
CA ILE A 57 -2.29 4.98 11.56
C ILE A 57 -2.63 5.34 13.01
N ASN A 58 -3.61 6.23 13.15
CA ASN A 58 -4.08 6.81 14.40
C ASN A 58 -4.71 5.73 15.30
N GLU A 59 -4.42 5.76 16.61
CA GLU A 59 -5.03 4.90 17.62
C GLU A 59 -6.57 4.91 17.58
N LYS A 60 -7.17 6.00 17.12
CA LYS A 60 -8.62 6.14 16.93
C LYS A 60 -9.17 5.14 15.91
N TYR A 61 -8.37 4.75 14.93
CA TYR A 61 -8.70 3.75 13.92
C TYR A 61 -8.71 2.33 14.50
N LEU A 62 -7.66 1.97 15.24
CA LEU A 62 -7.58 0.66 15.91
C LEU A 62 -8.69 0.50 16.96
N LYS A 63 -9.00 1.56 17.70
CA LYS A 63 -10.06 1.56 18.69
C LYS A 63 -11.45 1.35 18.06
N ASN A 64 -11.72 2.00 16.92
CA ASN A 64 -12.96 1.80 16.18
C ASN A 64 -13.10 0.39 15.60
N ILE A 65 -11.99 -0.23 15.15
CA ILE A 65 -11.99 -1.63 14.68
C ILE A 65 -12.32 -2.58 15.85
N VAL A 66 -11.65 -2.42 16.98
CA VAL A 66 -11.85 -3.28 18.15
C VAL A 66 -13.27 -3.14 18.72
N GLU A 67 -13.78 -1.92 18.86
CA GLU A 67 -15.13 -1.66 19.37
C GLU A 67 -16.24 -2.15 18.44
N LYS A 68 -16.03 -2.11 17.10
CA LYS A 68 -16.99 -2.62 16.12
C LYS A 68 -16.99 -4.14 16.01
N HIS A 69 -15.86 -4.81 16.17
CA HIS A 69 -15.79 -6.28 16.12
C HIS A 69 -16.54 -6.98 17.28
N THR A 70 -16.87 -6.26 18.33
CA THR A 70 -17.57 -6.82 19.49
C THR A 70 -19.09 -6.69 19.44
N LYS A 71 -19.68 -5.96 18.49
CA LYS A 71 -21.08 -5.55 18.62
C LYS A 71 -22.12 -6.11 17.64
N ASN A 72 -21.83 -6.63 16.45
CA ASN A 72 -22.88 -7.28 15.64
C ASN A 72 -22.38 -8.06 14.40
N LYS A 73 -22.86 -9.30 14.24
CA LYS A 73 -22.56 -10.18 13.10
C LYS A 73 -23.14 -9.72 11.74
N TYR A 74 -24.08 -8.79 11.74
CA TYR A 74 -24.78 -8.33 10.52
C TYR A 74 -24.12 -7.12 9.83
N ASP A 75 -23.23 -6.43 10.52
CA ASP A 75 -22.50 -5.27 9.99
C ASP A 75 -21.17 -5.61 9.28
N ILE A 76 -20.89 -6.89 9.05
CA ILE A 76 -19.60 -7.35 8.53
C ILE A 76 -19.33 -6.80 7.14
N LEU A 77 -20.33 -6.69 6.27
CA LEU A 77 -20.15 -6.17 4.91
C LEU A 77 -19.91 -4.66 4.89
N GLU A 78 -20.62 -3.91 5.73
CA GLU A 78 -20.41 -2.46 5.89
C GLU A 78 -19.06 -2.16 6.55
N GLN A 79 -18.67 -2.97 7.53
CA GLN A 79 -17.38 -2.89 8.19
C GLN A 79 -16.21 -3.25 7.25
N ILE A 80 -16.38 -4.24 6.39
CA ILE A 80 -15.39 -4.60 5.36
C ILE A 80 -15.25 -3.45 4.36
N HIS A 81 -16.33 -2.78 3.97
CA HIS A 81 -16.26 -1.62 3.10
C HIS A 81 -15.54 -0.44 3.74
N HIS A 82 -15.85 -0.08 4.99
CA HIS A 82 -15.16 1.02 5.68
C HIS A 82 -13.69 0.72 5.98
N CYS A 83 -13.37 -0.47 6.48
CA CYS A 83 -11.98 -0.89 6.71
C CYS A 83 -11.18 -0.93 5.39
N ARG A 84 -11.79 -1.37 4.29
CA ARG A 84 -11.16 -1.43 2.98
C ARG A 84 -10.93 -0.04 2.40
N SER A 85 -11.87 0.88 2.57
CA SER A 85 -11.76 2.28 2.15
C SER A 85 -10.61 2.99 2.87
N ASP A 86 -10.50 2.85 4.18
CA ASP A 86 -9.42 3.43 4.96
C ASP A 86 -8.05 2.83 4.60
N TYR A 87 -7.99 1.54 4.29
CA TYR A 87 -6.77 0.87 3.85
C TYR A 87 -6.33 1.35 2.46
N ILE A 88 -7.27 1.50 1.52
CA ILE A 88 -6.97 2.08 0.20
C ILE A 88 -6.47 3.52 0.35
N LEU A 89 -7.13 4.32 1.19
CA LEU A 89 -6.72 5.69 1.46
C LEU A 89 -5.31 5.74 2.10
N ALA A 90 -4.98 4.79 2.98
CA ALA A 90 -3.63 4.66 3.55
C ALA A 90 -2.58 4.36 2.46
N LYS A 91 -2.87 3.50 1.47
CA LYS A 91 -2.00 3.24 0.32
C LYS A 91 -1.74 4.52 -0.48
N LEU A 92 -2.80 5.26 -0.81
CA LEU A 92 -2.69 6.51 -1.57
C LEU A 92 -1.92 7.59 -0.80
N ARG A 93 -2.09 7.68 0.51
CA ARG A 93 -1.32 8.58 1.38
C ARG A 93 0.15 8.17 1.48
N CYS A 94 0.43 6.87 1.51
CA CYS A 94 1.78 6.33 1.45
C CYS A 94 2.47 6.75 0.15
N LEU A 95 1.83 6.50 -0.98
CA LEU A 95 2.33 6.91 -2.30
C LEU A 95 2.56 8.42 -2.37
N LYS A 96 1.62 9.24 -1.85
CA LYS A 96 1.75 10.69 -1.77
C LYS A 96 2.97 11.10 -0.91
N GLY A 97 3.16 10.49 0.26
CA GLY A 97 4.29 10.75 1.14
C GLY A 97 5.63 10.45 0.47
N ALA A 98 5.76 9.30 -0.17
CA ALA A 98 6.96 8.95 -0.93
C ALA A 98 7.23 9.94 -2.08
N MET A 99 6.20 10.35 -2.84
CA MET A 99 6.31 11.31 -3.94
C MET A 99 6.65 12.75 -3.50
N MET A 100 6.51 13.09 -2.21
CA MET A 100 7.02 14.35 -1.68
C MET A 100 8.53 14.35 -1.53
N MET A 101 9.15 13.19 -1.35
CA MET A 101 10.59 13.01 -1.09
C MET A 101 11.36 12.58 -2.35
N PHE A 102 10.72 11.84 -3.25
CA PHE A 102 11.34 11.24 -4.42
C PHE A 102 10.64 11.70 -5.71
N GLU A 103 11.38 11.69 -6.83
CA GLU A 103 10.81 12.03 -8.14
C GLU A 103 9.95 10.90 -8.72
N ASN A 104 10.30 9.66 -8.38
CA ASN A 104 9.52 8.50 -8.73
C ASN A 104 9.61 7.42 -7.63
N THR A 105 8.55 6.63 -7.53
CA THR A 105 8.45 5.55 -6.55
C THR A 105 7.63 4.39 -7.11
N LEU A 106 7.94 3.19 -6.67
CA LEU A 106 7.14 2.00 -6.91
C LEU A 106 6.43 1.59 -5.63
N PHE A 107 5.11 1.69 -5.63
CA PHE A 107 4.27 1.16 -4.55
C PHE A 107 4.07 -0.34 -4.75
N LEU A 108 4.24 -1.10 -3.66
CA LEU A 108 4.01 -2.55 -3.61
C LEU A 108 3.06 -2.89 -2.46
N ASP A 109 2.14 -3.84 -2.68
CA ASP A 109 1.39 -4.44 -1.59
C ASP A 109 2.31 -5.35 -0.74
N THR A 110 1.97 -5.53 0.54
CA THR A 110 2.81 -6.31 1.48
C THR A 110 2.86 -7.80 1.18
N ASP A 111 1.92 -8.32 0.41
CA ASP A 111 1.85 -9.71 -0.04
C ASP A 111 2.65 -9.98 -1.34
N VAL A 112 3.42 -9.01 -1.80
CA VAL A 112 4.35 -9.15 -2.93
C VAL A 112 5.68 -9.70 -2.43
N ILE A 113 6.30 -10.61 -3.20
CA ILE A 113 7.67 -11.10 -3.00
C ILE A 113 8.48 -10.73 -4.24
N VAL A 114 9.59 -10.04 -4.03
CA VAL A 114 10.52 -9.68 -5.10
C VAL A 114 11.52 -10.81 -5.27
N LEU A 115 11.57 -11.41 -6.46
CA LEU A 115 12.38 -12.59 -6.76
C LEU A 115 13.65 -12.27 -7.55
N ASP A 116 13.74 -11.07 -8.11
CA ASP A 116 14.86 -10.60 -8.93
C ASP A 116 14.89 -9.08 -8.99
N ASP A 117 15.93 -8.51 -9.60
CA ASP A 117 16.06 -7.08 -9.82
C ASP A 117 14.91 -6.55 -10.70
N LEU A 118 14.20 -5.56 -10.19
CA LEU A 118 13.14 -4.87 -10.93
C LEU A 118 13.78 -3.86 -11.88
N GLN A 119 14.10 -4.31 -13.11
CA GLN A 119 14.74 -3.51 -14.16
C GLN A 119 13.72 -2.90 -15.13
N GLU A 120 12.54 -2.56 -14.66
CA GLU A 120 11.49 -2.04 -15.52
C GLU A 120 11.79 -0.63 -16.04
N ASN A 121 11.70 -0.46 -17.35
CA ASN A 121 11.75 0.82 -18.02
C ASN A 121 10.33 1.39 -18.18
N PHE A 122 9.90 2.16 -17.19
CA PHE A 122 8.61 2.82 -17.26
C PHE A 122 8.64 3.96 -18.28
N THR A 123 7.86 3.83 -19.34
CA THR A 123 7.75 4.84 -20.41
C THR A 123 6.71 5.92 -20.11
N THR A 124 5.87 5.71 -19.10
CA THR A 124 4.83 6.65 -18.68
C THR A 124 5.05 7.11 -17.25
N LYS A 125 4.47 8.27 -16.90
CA LYS A 125 4.59 8.85 -15.55
C LYS A 125 3.78 8.10 -14.47
N VAL A 126 2.84 7.28 -14.88
CA VAL A 126 2.04 6.42 -13.99
C VAL A 126 1.80 5.10 -14.71
N CYS A 127 2.15 4.01 -14.03
CA CYS A 127 1.88 2.65 -14.50
C CYS A 127 1.19 1.85 -13.41
N LEU A 128 0.16 1.14 -13.79
CA LEU A 128 -0.58 0.21 -12.94
C LEU A 128 -0.43 -1.20 -13.51
N SER A 129 -0.24 -2.18 -12.64
CA SER A 129 -0.29 -3.58 -13.05
C SER A 129 -1.71 -3.95 -13.50
N PRO A 130 -1.88 -4.69 -14.60
CA PRO A 130 -3.19 -5.21 -14.95
C PRO A 130 -3.66 -6.22 -13.89
N ALA A 131 -4.94 -6.16 -13.54
CA ALA A 131 -5.57 -7.17 -12.71
C ALA A 131 -6.07 -8.34 -13.57
N HIS A 132 -5.78 -9.55 -13.16
CA HIS A 132 -6.30 -10.76 -13.80
C HIS A 132 -7.51 -11.27 -13.03
N PHE A 133 -8.70 -11.13 -13.61
CA PHE A 133 -9.93 -11.64 -13.01
C PHE A 133 -10.27 -13.01 -13.62
N PRO A 134 -10.52 -14.04 -12.78
CA PRO A 134 -11.13 -15.28 -13.25
C PRO A 134 -12.44 -15.01 -14.01
N ASN A 135 -12.78 -15.85 -14.98
CA ASN A 135 -13.96 -15.65 -15.83
C ASN A 135 -15.27 -15.48 -15.01
N SER A 136 -15.38 -16.15 -13.87
CA SER A 136 -16.55 -16.06 -12.96
C SER A 136 -16.80 -14.67 -12.36
N ILE A 137 -15.75 -13.83 -12.25
CA ILE A 137 -15.85 -12.49 -11.67
C ILE A 137 -15.35 -11.39 -12.63
N ARG A 138 -15.16 -11.72 -13.91
CA ARG A 138 -14.64 -10.77 -14.92
C ARG A 138 -15.54 -9.54 -15.12
N HIS A 139 -16.84 -9.67 -14.84
CA HIS A 139 -17.78 -8.55 -14.88
C HIS A 139 -17.39 -7.41 -13.93
N PHE A 140 -16.74 -7.72 -12.79
CA PHE A 140 -16.23 -6.67 -11.89
C PHE A 140 -15.13 -5.81 -12.54
N GLY A 141 -14.37 -6.37 -13.48
CA GLY A 141 -13.39 -5.58 -14.24
C GLY A 141 -14.03 -4.51 -15.11
N PHE A 142 -15.23 -4.74 -15.65
CA PHE A 142 -15.98 -3.75 -16.42
C PHE A 142 -16.58 -2.66 -15.53
N GLU A 143 -16.90 -2.97 -14.28
CA GLU A 143 -17.47 -2.03 -13.32
C GLU A 143 -16.39 -1.24 -12.56
N TYR A 144 -15.31 -1.91 -12.10
CA TYR A 144 -14.31 -1.32 -11.21
C TYR A 144 -12.92 -1.15 -11.85
N GLY A 145 -12.76 -1.55 -13.11
CA GLY A 145 -11.50 -1.49 -13.85
C GLY A 145 -10.64 -2.75 -13.73
N PHE A 146 -9.72 -2.90 -14.69
CA PHE A 146 -8.84 -4.07 -14.83
C PHE A 146 -7.44 -3.84 -14.26
N TYR A 147 -7.29 -2.95 -13.28
CA TYR A 147 -5.97 -2.61 -12.73
C TYR A 147 -5.84 -3.03 -11.27
N ASN A 148 -4.66 -3.52 -10.93
CA ASN A 148 -4.28 -3.87 -9.57
C ASN A 148 -3.53 -2.70 -8.92
N ALA A 149 -4.06 -2.18 -7.81
CA ALA A 149 -3.42 -1.12 -7.03
C ALA A 149 -2.29 -1.63 -6.11
N GLY A 150 -1.95 -2.92 -6.18
CA GLY A 150 -0.86 -3.53 -5.41
C GLY A 150 0.52 -3.39 -6.04
N TYR A 151 0.60 -2.85 -7.28
CA TYR A 151 1.83 -2.56 -8.00
C TYR A 151 1.62 -1.29 -8.82
N VAL A 152 2.13 -0.16 -8.30
CA VAL A 152 1.89 1.16 -8.89
C VAL A 152 3.19 1.93 -9.00
N PHE A 153 3.69 2.13 -10.22
CA PHE A 153 4.76 3.08 -10.47
C PHE A 153 4.18 4.48 -10.61
N CYS A 154 4.80 5.45 -9.95
CA CYS A 154 4.41 6.85 -10.01
C CYS A 154 5.65 7.76 -10.14
N ALA A 155 5.65 8.60 -11.19
CA ALA A 155 6.58 9.69 -11.43
C ALA A 155 5.83 11.02 -11.67
N ASN A 156 4.59 11.13 -11.19
CA ASN A 156 3.77 12.33 -11.25
C ASN A 156 3.31 12.73 -9.85
N ARG A 157 3.90 13.80 -9.30
CA ARG A 157 3.58 14.29 -7.95
C ARG A 157 2.13 14.66 -7.72
N GLY A 158 1.41 15.07 -8.77
CA GLY A 158 -0.01 15.41 -8.68
C GLY A 158 -0.95 14.20 -8.64
N PHE A 159 -0.51 13.06 -9.17
CA PHE A 159 -1.34 11.87 -9.33
C PHE A 159 -1.90 11.32 -8.00
N PRO A 160 -1.12 11.15 -6.92
CA PRO A 160 -1.67 10.61 -5.68
C PRO A 160 -2.74 11.52 -5.07
N SER A 161 -2.57 12.85 -5.13
CA SER A 161 -3.59 13.80 -4.66
C SER A 161 -4.86 13.74 -5.51
N PHE A 162 -4.71 13.72 -6.83
CA PHE A 162 -5.85 13.54 -7.74
C PHE A 162 -6.62 12.24 -7.44
N TRP A 163 -5.91 11.15 -7.21
CA TRP A 163 -6.53 9.86 -6.91
C TRP A 163 -7.24 9.87 -5.55
N ILE A 164 -6.63 10.46 -4.51
CA ILE A 164 -7.28 10.67 -3.21
C ILE A 164 -8.57 11.48 -3.35
N ASP A 165 -8.53 12.60 -4.08
CA ASP A 165 -9.67 13.48 -4.27
C ASP A 165 -10.83 12.77 -4.99
N ARG A 166 -10.51 11.90 -5.94
CA ARG A 166 -11.52 11.07 -6.62
C ARG A 166 -12.10 10.02 -5.70
N PHE A 167 -11.24 9.30 -4.97
CA PHE A 167 -11.66 8.27 -4.03
C PHE A 167 -12.57 8.78 -2.90
N LEU A 168 -12.41 10.04 -2.49
CA LEU A 168 -13.24 10.64 -1.44
C LEU A 168 -14.57 11.23 -1.95
N LYS A 169 -14.75 11.37 -3.27
CA LYS A 169 -15.97 11.93 -3.89
C LYS A 169 -16.96 10.86 -4.34
N ASP A 170 -16.50 9.67 -4.61
CA ASP A 170 -17.28 8.51 -5.03
C ASP A 170 -17.63 7.62 -3.81
#